data_87f2017bde197ddd1a9cd77d28ac9837
#
_entry.id   87f2017bde197ddd1a9cd77d28ac9837
#
_cell.length_a   1.000
_cell.length_b   1.000
_cell.length_c   1.000
_cell.angle_alpha   90.00
_cell.angle_beta   90.00
_cell.angle_gamma   90.00
#
_symmetry.space_group_name_H-M   'P 1'
#
loop_
_entity.id
_entity.type
_entity.pdbx_description
1 polymer ?
#
loop_
_entity_poly.entity_id
_entity_poly.type
_entity_poly.pdbx_seq_one_letter_code
_entity_poly.pdbx_strand_id
1 'polypeptide(L)'
;MQIVTDLATAPVARQGAQIEQHPQFPERVNAGFMQVLARDEIALRVFERGAGETLACGTGACAAVAAGITRGLLDHRVLVHTRGGDLSIQWPGGKAPLWMSGPAVSVFQGTIDVTTLIPVTN
;
A
#
# COMPACT_ATOMS: atom_id res chain seq x y z
N MET A 1 3.51 4.12 8.82
CA MET A 1 2.64 2.95 9.08
C MET A 1 2.10 3.03 10.48
N GLN A 2 0.78 2.94 10.65
CA GLN A 2 0.10 2.82 11.93
C GLN A 2 -0.34 1.38 12.16
N ILE A 3 -0.13 0.86 13.37
CA ILE A 3 -0.65 -0.45 13.77
C ILE A 3 -1.94 -0.19 14.54
N VAL A 4 -3.02 -0.83 14.13
CA VAL A 4 -4.35 -0.68 14.71
C VAL A 4 -4.86 -2.04 15.19
N THR A 5 -5.71 -2.03 16.20
CA THR A 5 -6.32 -3.26 16.73
C THR A 5 -7.51 -3.73 15.90
N ASP A 6 -8.21 -2.79 15.26
CA ASP A 6 -9.35 -3.07 14.39
C ASP A 6 -9.31 -2.13 13.18
N LEU A 7 -9.09 -2.71 12.02
CA LEU A 7 -8.99 -1.98 10.77
C LEU A 7 -10.35 -1.46 10.27
N ALA A 8 -11.44 -2.13 10.63
CA ALA A 8 -12.78 -1.73 10.20
C ALA A 8 -13.19 -0.38 10.79
N THR A 9 -12.83 -0.14 12.06
CA THR A 9 -13.14 1.09 12.78
C THR A 9 -12.04 2.16 12.70
N ALA A 10 -10.89 1.83 12.11
CA ALA A 10 -9.78 2.76 11.98
C ALA A 10 -10.17 4.01 11.18
N PRO A 11 -9.88 5.23 11.66
CA PRO A 11 -10.29 6.48 11.03
C PRO A 11 -9.36 6.87 9.86
N VAL A 12 -9.23 5.97 8.88
CA VAL A 12 -8.24 6.05 7.78
C VAL A 12 -8.35 7.35 7.00
N ALA A 13 -9.57 7.73 6.58
CA ALA A 13 -9.76 8.95 5.79
C ALA A 13 -9.34 10.20 6.57
N ARG A 14 -9.73 10.33 7.85
CA ARG A 14 -9.44 11.51 8.65
C ARG A 14 -7.97 11.58 9.07
N GLN A 15 -7.45 10.52 9.68
CA GLN A 15 -6.05 10.50 10.13
C GLN A 15 -5.07 10.38 8.96
N GLY A 16 -5.44 9.67 7.90
CA GLY A 16 -4.64 9.57 6.68
C GLY A 16 -4.38 10.93 6.06
N ALA A 17 -5.41 11.77 5.92
CA ALA A 17 -5.26 13.13 5.41
C ALA A 17 -4.37 14.01 6.31
N GLN A 18 -4.47 13.86 7.63
CA GLN A 18 -3.62 14.59 8.58
C GLN A 18 -2.15 14.16 8.50
N ILE A 19 -1.89 12.84 8.36
CA ILE A 19 -0.54 12.30 8.22
C ILE A 19 0.06 12.69 6.87
N GLU A 20 -0.72 12.57 5.79
CA GLU A 20 -0.28 12.92 4.44
C GLU A 20 0.27 14.34 4.36
N GLN A 21 -0.37 15.29 5.04
CA GLN A 21 -0.03 16.72 4.99
C GLN A 21 0.84 17.18 6.17
N HIS A 22 1.30 16.24 7.01
CA HIS A 22 2.05 16.60 8.20
C HIS A 22 3.40 17.26 7.83
N PRO A 23 3.83 18.35 8.52
CA PRO A 23 5.07 19.08 8.18
C PRO A 23 6.36 18.25 8.17
N GLN A 24 6.38 17.12 8.88
CA GLN A 24 7.49 16.16 8.83
C GLN A 24 7.66 15.48 7.46
N PHE A 25 6.65 15.56 6.60
CA PHE A 25 6.66 14.99 5.26
C PHE A 25 6.46 16.10 4.22
N PRO A 26 7.49 16.88 3.90
CA PRO A 26 7.36 18.07 3.03
C PRO A 26 6.88 17.73 1.62
N GLU A 27 7.16 16.50 1.14
CA GLU A 27 6.69 15.99 -0.15
C GLU A 27 5.41 15.15 -0.01
N ARG A 28 4.74 15.22 1.15
CA ARG A 28 3.63 14.37 1.56
C ARG A 28 4.01 12.89 1.66
N VAL A 29 3.11 12.04 2.10
CA VAL A 29 3.37 10.61 2.32
C VAL A 29 2.11 9.78 2.22
N ASN A 30 2.25 8.51 1.84
CA ASN A 30 1.18 7.53 2.00
C ASN A 30 1.05 7.13 3.48
N ALA A 31 -0.15 7.15 4.02
CA ALA A 31 -0.45 6.72 5.38
C ALA A 31 -1.10 5.33 5.38
N GLY A 32 -0.37 4.32 5.83
CA GLY A 32 -0.88 2.96 5.95
C GLY A 32 -1.37 2.64 7.35
N PHE A 33 -2.45 1.88 7.44
CA PHE A 33 -3.08 1.36 8.65
C PHE A 33 -3.09 -0.15 8.57
N MET A 34 -2.38 -0.81 9.47
CA MET A 34 -2.14 -2.26 9.47
C MET A 34 -2.72 -2.88 10.72
N GLN A 35 -3.55 -3.91 10.55
CA GLN A 35 -3.96 -4.82 11.60
C GLN A 35 -3.19 -6.12 11.44
N VAL A 36 -2.47 -6.55 12.48
CA VAL A 36 -1.81 -7.85 12.51
C VAL A 36 -2.84 -8.89 12.89
N LEU A 37 -3.12 -9.83 11.99
CA LEU A 37 -4.04 -10.95 12.20
C LEU A 37 -3.29 -12.18 12.72
N ALA A 38 -2.11 -12.45 12.13
CA ALA A 38 -1.16 -13.47 12.53
C ALA A 38 0.25 -13.01 12.17
N ARG A 39 1.27 -13.79 12.53
CA ARG A 39 2.66 -13.44 12.16
C ARG A 39 2.91 -13.46 10.65
N ASP A 40 2.12 -14.21 9.91
CA ASP A 40 2.16 -14.37 8.45
C ASP A 40 0.97 -13.75 7.73
N GLU A 41 0.15 -12.94 8.45
CA GLU A 41 -1.10 -12.42 7.90
C GLU A 41 -1.44 -11.05 8.48
N ILE A 42 -1.74 -10.09 7.59
CA ILE A 42 -2.18 -8.74 7.97
C ILE A 42 -3.36 -8.28 7.11
N ALA A 43 -4.18 -7.40 7.66
CA ALA A 43 -5.11 -6.58 6.90
C ALA A 43 -4.58 -5.14 6.79
N LEU A 44 -4.76 -4.51 5.63
CA LEU A 44 -4.18 -3.21 5.33
C LEU A 44 -5.17 -2.29 4.61
N ARG A 45 -5.20 -1.04 5.07
CA ARG A 45 -5.82 0.08 4.35
C ARG A 45 -4.79 1.19 4.19
N VAL A 46 -4.79 1.86 3.04
CA VAL A 46 -3.81 2.92 2.74
C VAL A 46 -4.54 4.17 2.26
N PHE A 47 -4.18 5.30 2.87
CA PHE A 47 -4.51 6.63 2.37
C PHE A 47 -3.32 7.09 1.54
N GLU A 48 -3.50 7.17 0.22
CA GLU A 48 -2.42 7.50 -0.71
C GLU A 48 -2.29 9.00 -0.93
N ARG A 49 -1.06 9.42 -1.12
CA ARG A 49 -0.70 10.80 -1.42
C ARG A 49 -1.42 11.30 -2.69
N GLY A 50 -2.23 12.33 -2.52
CA GLY A 50 -2.96 12.97 -3.61
C GLY A 50 -4.18 12.20 -4.15
N ALA A 51 -4.45 10.99 -3.65
CA ALA A 51 -5.54 10.15 -4.14
C ALA A 51 -6.57 9.79 -3.05
N GLY A 52 -6.21 9.94 -1.76
CA GLY A 52 -7.06 9.51 -0.68
C GLY A 52 -6.99 8.00 -0.41
N GLU A 53 -8.01 7.45 0.23
CA GLU A 53 -8.05 6.02 0.48
C GLU A 53 -8.36 5.24 -0.80
N THR A 54 -7.45 4.33 -1.18
CA THR A 54 -7.55 3.47 -2.35
C THR A 54 -7.89 2.03 -2.00
N LEU A 55 -8.27 1.22 -2.98
CA LEU A 55 -8.61 -0.19 -2.78
C LEU A 55 -7.37 -1.04 -2.48
N ALA A 56 -6.25 -0.72 -3.10
CA ALA A 56 -4.97 -1.41 -2.90
C ALA A 56 -3.81 -0.47 -3.24
N CYS A 57 -2.71 -0.62 -2.50
CA CYS A 57 -1.46 0.09 -2.74
C CYS A 57 -0.29 -0.88 -2.57
N GLY A 58 0.30 -1.31 -3.67
CA GLY A 58 1.39 -2.31 -3.66
C GLY A 58 2.59 -1.85 -2.86
N THR A 59 3.05 -0.60 -3.05
CA THR A 59 4.17 -0.03 -2.29
C THR A 59 3.84 0.16 -0.81
N GLY A 60 2.59 0.53 -0.50
CA GLY A 60 2.08 0.62 0.87
C GLY A 60 2.07 -0.75 1.57
N ALA A 61 1.69 -1.82 0.85
CA ALA A 61 1.72 -3.18 1.35
C ALA A 61 3.16 -3.65 1.62
N CYS A 62 4.08 -3.41 0.69
CA CYS A 62 5.51 -3.69 0.89
C CYS A 62 6.07 -2.97 2.12
N ALA A 63 5.75 -1.68 2.28
CA ALA A 63 6.19 -0.88 3.43
C ALA A 63 5.59 -1.39 4.75
N ALA A 64 4.32 -1.85 4.75
CA ALA A 64 3.66 -2.42 5.92
C ALA A 64 4.38 -3.69 6.40
N VAL A 65 4.62 -4.63 5.47
CA VAL A 65 5.30 -5.88 5.78
C VAL A 65 6.74 -5.63 6.24
N ALA A 66 7.50 -4.78 5.54
CA ALA A 66 8.86 -4.43 5.94
C ALA A 66 8.91 -3.82 7.34
N ALA A 67 7.99 -2.91 7.66
CA ALA A 67 7.89 -2.32 8.99
C ALA A 67 7.53 -3.36 10.05
N GLY A 68 6.61 -4.27 9.78
CA GLY A 68 6.21 -5.35 10.68
C GLY A 68 7.34 -6.35 10.95
N ILE A 69 8.07 -6.77 9.92
CA ILE A 69 9.25 -7.64 10.04
C ILE A 69 10.34 -6.97 10.85
N THR A 70 10.67 -5.71 10.53
CA THR A 70 11.72 -4.95 11.25
C THR A 70 11.40 -4.81 12.74
N ARG A 71 10.12 -4.76 13.10
CA ARG A 71 9.66 -4.68 14.48
C ARG A 71 9.47 -6.05 15.15
N GLY A 72 9.78 -7.15 14.47
CA GLY A 72 9.61 -8.51 14.99
C GLY A 72 8.16 -8.98 15.13
N LEU A 73 7.22 -8.30 14.51
CA LEU A 73 5.78 -8.60 14.56
C LEU A 73 5.36 -9.62 13.52
N LEU A 74 6.07 -9.66 12.39
CA LEU A 74 5.73 -10.51 11.24
C LEU A 74 6.88 -11.45 10.89
N ASP A 75 6.52 -12.55 10.26
CA ASP A 75 7.44 -13.49 9.64
C ASP A 75 7.89 -12.98 8.26
N HIS A 76 8.88 -13.65 7.64
CA HIS A 76 9.48 -13.20 6.37
C HIS A 76 8.58 -13.36 5.14
N ARG A 77 7.46 -14.05 5.25
CA ARG A 77 6.45 -14.19 4.21
C ARG A 77 5.09 -13.90 4.80
N VAL A 78 4.37 -12.95 4.21
CA VAL A 78 3.12 -12.40 4.75
C VAL A 78 2.06 -12.30 3.66
N LEU A 79 0.88 -12.78 3.96
CA LEU A 79 -0.34 -12.52 3.20
C LEU A 79 -0.94 -11.17 3.65
N VAL A 80 -1.17 -10.28 2.70
CA VAL A 80 -1.70 -8.95 2.94
C VAL A 80 -3.08 -8.84 2.32
N HIS A 81 -4.10 -8.71 3.16
CA HIS A 81 -5.48 -8.46 2.72
C HIS A 81 -5.69 -6.98 2.51
N THR A 82 -6.04 -6.60 1.29
CA THR A 82 -6.46 -5.24 0.93
C THR A 82 -7.91 -5.24 0.45
N ARG A 83 -8.53 -4.08 0.35
CA ARG A 83 -9.89 -3.96 -0.20
C ARG A 83 -9.98 -4.36 -1.68
N GLY A 84 -8.87 -4.31 -2.40
CA GLY A 84 -8.76 -4.65 -3.82
C GLY A 84 -8.31 -6.08 -4.10
N GLY A 85 -8.02 -6.88 -3.06
CA GLY A 85 -7.55 -8.26 -3.16
C GLY A 85 -6.31 -8.54 -2.32
N ASP A 86 -5.83 -9.75 -2.41
CA ASP A 86 -4.74 -10.26 -1.59
C ASP A 86 -3.39 -10.15 -2.32
N LEU A 87 -2.36 -9.80 -1.54
CA LEU A 87 -0.97 -9.75 -1.99
C LEU A 87 -0.12 -10.66 -1.09
N SER A 88 0.81 -11.40 -1.68
CA SER A 88 1.83 -12.13 -0.93
C SER A 88 3.14 -11.37 -1.01
N ILE A 89 3.72 -11.04 0.17
CA ILE A 89 4.97 -10.29 0.25
C ILE A 89 6.00 -11.13 1.00
N GLN A 90 7.18 -11.21 0.44
CA GLN A 90 8.30 -11.94 1.02
C GLN A 90 9.54 -11.05 1.10
N TRP A 91 10.10 -10.96 2.31
CA TRP A 91 11.34 -10.21 2.55
C TRP A 91 12.15 -10.84 3.69
N PRO A 92 13.38 -11.31 3.42
CA PRO A 92 14.23 -11.88 4.46
C PRO A 92 14.87 -10.83 5.39
N GLY A 93 14.65 -9.55 5.11
CA GLY A 93 15.22 -8.45 5.90
C GLY A 93 16.50 -7.86 5.33
N GLY A 94 17.00 -6.81 5.98
CA GLY A 94 18.26 -6.16 5.64
C GLY A 94 18.29 -5.57 4.23
N LYS A 95 19.35 -5.86 3.48
CA LYS A 95 19.54 -5.37 2.09
C LYS A 95 19.01 -6.32 1.02
N ALA A 96 18.36 -7.41 1.41
CA ALA A 96 17.80 -8.37 0.48
C ALA A 96 16.62 -7.75 -0.31
N PRO A 97 16.37 -8.21 -1.55
CA PRO A 97 15.21 -7.75 -2.29
C PRO A 97 13.91 -8.17 -1.61
N LEU A 98 12.91 -7.30 -1.69
CA LEU A 98 11.54 -7.58 -1.28
C LEU A 98 10.75 -7.99 -2.52
N TRP A 99 10.03 -9.09 -2.42
CA TRP A 99 9.20 -9.63 -3.49
C TRP A 99 7.73 -9.47 -3.15
N MET A 100 6.96 -8.98 -4.13
CA MET A 100 5.50 -8.89 -4.05
C MET A 100 4.89 -9.72 -5.17
N SER A 101 3.90 -10.54 -4.86
CA SER A 101 3.11 -11.31 -5.80
C SER A 101 1.63 -11.00 -5.59
N GLY A 102 0.89 -10.90 -6.68
CA GLY A 102 -0.54 -10.64 -6.65
C GLY A 102 -1.21 -11.04 -7.96
N PRO A 103 -2.55 -11.00 -8.03
CA PRO A 103 -3.29 -11.30 -9.25
C PRO A 103 -3.05 -10.23 -10.31
N ALA A 104 -3.07 -10.65 -11.57
CA ALA A 104 -3.08 -9.78 -12.74
C ALA A 104 -4.19 -10.23 -13.67
N VAL A 105 -5.27 -9.45 -13.76
CA VAL A 105 -6.46 -9.78 -14.54
C VAL A 105 -6.69 -8.72 -15.60
N SER A 106 -6.86 -9.14 -16.86
CA SER A 106 -7.29 -8.23 -17.93
C SER A 106 -8.76 -7.85 -17.72
N VAL A 107 -9.01 -6.58 -17.46
CA VAL A 107 -10.37 -6.05 -17.20
C VAL A 107 -11.07 -5.67 -18.51
N PHE A 108 -10.34 -5.03 -19.43
CA PHE A 108 -10.82 -4.68 -20.75
C PHE A 108 -9.64 -4.53 -21.73
N GLN A 109 -9.94 -4.48 -23.00
CA GLN A 109 -9.00 -4.13 -24.08
C GLN A 109 -9.55 -2.95 -24.85
N GLY A 110 -8.66 -2.08 -25.32
CA GLY A 110 -9.01 -0.92 -26.11
C GLY A 110 -7.84 -0.43 -26.93
N THR A 111 -8.13 0.45 -27.89
CA THR A 111 -7.12 1.13 -28.71
C THR A 111 -7.22 2.63 -28.47
N ILE A 112 -6.07 3.31 -28.50
CA ILE A 112 -5.98 4.76 -28.41
C ILE A 112 -5.08 5.28 -29.51
N ASP A 113 -5.50 6.38 -30.17
CA ASP A 113 -4.66 7.10 -31.11
C ASP A 113 -3.72 8.02 -30.34
N VAL A 114 -2.45 7.64 -30.26
CA VAL A 114 -1.44 8.41 -29.52
C VAL A 114 -1.12 9.76 -30.16
N THR A 115 -1.43 9.95 -31.44
CA THR A 115 -1.18 11.23 -32.12
C THR A 115 -2.07 12.35 -31.57
N THR A 116 -3.23 12.02 -31.02
CA THR A 116 -4.16 12.96 -30.40
C THR A 116 -3.76 13.40 -29.00
N LEU A 117 -2.80 12.69 -28.38
CA LEU A 117 -2.35 12.93 -27.01
C LEU A 117 -1.09 13.80 -26.93
N ILE A 118 -0.38 13.99 -28.05
CA ILE A 118 0.84 14.80 -28.11
C ILE A 118 0.42 16.24 -28.41
N PRO A 119 0.63 17.20 -27.49
CA PRO A 119 0.42 18.60 -27.83
C PRO A 119 1.33 18.97 -29.01
N VAL A 120 0.76 19.47 -30.09
CA VAL A 120 1.55 20.05 -31.18
C VAL A 120 2.23 21.31 -30.61
N THR A 121 3.48 21.19 -30.23
CA THR A 121 4.31 22.37 -29.89
C THR A 121 4.60 23.12 -31.18
N ASN A 122 3.91 24.23 -31.39
CA ASN A 122 4.30 25.23 -32.38
C ASN A 122 5.52 26.01 -31.91
#